data_1eb8ea679260a4b667e15def41c7afdb
#
_entry.id   1eb8ea679260a4b667e15def41c7afdb
#
_cell.length_a   1.000
_cell.length_b   1.000
_cell.length_c   1.000
_cell.angle_alpha   90.00
_cell.angle_beta   90.00
_cell.angle_gamma   90.00
#
_symmetry.space_group_name_H-M   'P 1'
#
loop_
_entity.id
_entity.type
_entity.pdbx_description
1 polymer ?
#
loop_
_entity_poly.entity_id
_entity_poly.type
_entity_poly.pdbx_seq_one_letter_code
_entity_poly.pdbx_strand_id
1 'polypeptide(L)'
;QGIGTLPLGISFYTFQTLSYTIDVYRRDVKTEHNIIDFGAYVVMFPQLIAGPIVKYRDVSDRLHVYKGRYNLKQIEEGMTLFTFGLAKKVLLADAVGALWTDIIGVADSPSVSFVGLANASTPLVWLGVIAYSLQLYFDFSGYSMMGIGMGKMLGFDFPQNFNYPYISASITEFWRRWHMTLSGWFREYVYIPLGGNRKGLRRQIFNLFVVELLTGIWHGANWNFICWGLYY
;
A
#
# COMPACT_ATOMS: atom_id res chain seq x y z
N GLN A 1 1.50 -21.90 22.85
CA GLN A 1 1.05 -22.49 21.58
C GLN A 1 1.32 -21.47 20.51
N GLY A 2 2.32 -21.73 19.64
CA GLY A 2 2.74 -20.80 18.61
C GLY A 2 1.61 -20.54 17.62
N ILE A 3 1.15 -19.31 17.59
CA ILE A 3 0.40 -18.77 16.46
C ILE A 3 1.37 -18.86 15.28
N GLY A 4 1.09 -19.74 14.33
CA GLY A 4 1.92 -19.90 13.15
C GLY A 4 2.14 -18.52 12.51
N THR A 5 3.41 -18.19 12.23
CA THR A 5 3.74 -16.96 11.54
C THR A 5 3.01 -16.95 10.19
N LEU A 6 2.16 -15.93 9.98
CA LEU A 6 1.47 -15.76 8.71
C LEU A 6 2.52 -15.66 7.58
N PRO A 7 2.28 -16.29 6.43
CA PRO A 7 3.19 -16.19 5.30
C PRO A 7 3.44 -14.73 4.91
N LEU A 8 4.69 -14.41 4.59
CA LEU A 8 5.08 -13.08 4.16
C LEU A 8 4.26 -12.66 2.93
N GLY A 9 3.66 -11.46 2.97
CA GLY A 9 2.89 -10.94 1.86
C GLY A 9 1.46 -11.47 1.72
N ILE A 10 0.93 -12.27 2.69
CA ILE A 10 -0.42 -12.86 2.61
C ILE A 10 -1.49 -11.84 2.27
N SER A 11 -1.40 -10.64 2.82
CA SER A 11 -2.34 -9.56 2.56
C SER A 11 -2.33 -9.12 1.10
N PHE A 12 -1.14 -9.04 0.49
CA PHE A 12 -0.98 -8.56 -0.89
C PHE A 12 -1.40 -9.61 -1.91
N TYR A 13 -0.92 -10.85 -1.79
CA TYR A 13 -1.32 -11.89 -2.76
C TYR A 13 -2.78 -12.30 -2.61
N THR A 14 -3.40 -12.06 -1.46
CA THR A 14 -4.86 -12.22 -1.31
C THR A 14 -5.61 -11.22 -2.19
N PHE A 15 -5.24 -9.94 -2.19
CA PHE A 15 -5.85 -8.96 -3.09
C PHE A 15 -5.61 -9.28 -4.57
N GLN A 16 -4.42 -9.78 -4.91
CA GLN A 16 -4.09 -10.18 -6.28
C GLN A 16 -4.94 -11.35 -6.76
N THR A 17 -5.00 -12.41 -5.97
CA THR A 17 -5.77 -13.61 -6.33
C THR A 17 -7.28 -13.36 -6.34
N LEU A 18 -7.79 -12.55 -5.40
CA LEU A 18 -9.20 -12.15 -5.39
C LEU A 18 -9.54 -11.30 -6.63
N SER A 19 -8.73 -10.29 -6.96
CA SER A 19 -8.98 -9.47 -8.15
C SER A 19 -8.93 -10.31 -9.43
N TYR A 20 -7.94 -11.21 -9.55
CA TYR A 20 -7.88 -12.14 -10.69
C TYR A 20 -9.14 -12.99 -10.81
N THR A 21 -9.59 -13.63 -9.72
CA THR A 21 -10.78 -14.48 -9.71
C THR A 21 -12.04 -13.69 -10.12
N ILE A 22 -12.20 -12.47 -9.58
CA ILE A 22 -13.33 -11.60 -9.90
C ILE A 22 -13.28 -11.13 -11.36
N ASP A 23 -12.09 -10.74 -11.85
CA ASP A 23 -11.90 -10.26 -13.23
C ASP A 23 -12.16 -11.39 -14.25
N VAL A 24 -11.74 -12.62 -13.96
CA VAL A 24 -12.09 -13.80 -14.78
C VAL A 24 -13.61 -14.05 -14.75
N TYR A 25 -14.24 -14.00 -13.59
CA TYR A 25 -15.70 -14.17 -13.47
C TYR A 25 -16.46 -13.09 -14.25
N ARG A 26 -15.99 -11.84 -14.22
CA ARG A 26 -16.57 -10.72 -14.99
C ARG A 26 -16.23 -10.78 -16.48
N ARG A 27 -15.34 -11.67 -16.90
CA ARG A 27 -14.80 -11.78 -18.26
C ARG A 27 -13.96 -10.57 -18.69
N ASP A 28 -13.43 -9.82 -17.73
CA ASP A 28 -12.52 -8.69 -17.97
C ASP A 28 -11.11 -9.19 -18.32
N VAL A 29 -10.78 -10.42 -17.90
CA VAL A 29 -9.50 -11.09 -18.15
C VAL A 29 -9.76 -12.52 -18.60
N LYS A 30 -8.93 -13.02 -19.53
CA LYS A 30 -8.92 -14.44 -19.92
C LYS A 30 -8.31 -15.29 -18.82
N THR A 31 -8.84 -16.49 -18.64
CA THR A 31 -8.28 -17.46 -17.67
C THR A 31 -6.85 -17.82 -18.07
N GLU A 32 -5.94 -17.72 -17.12
CA GLU A 32 -4.58 -18.21 -17.28
C GLU A 32 -4.56 -19.74 -17.11
N HIS A 33 -4.07 -20.43 -18.11
CA HIS A 33 -3.96 -21.89 -18.10
C HIS A 33 -2.58 -22.39 -17.70
N ASN A 34 -1.57 -21.52 -17.74
CA ASN A 34 -0.22 -21.84 -17.32
C ASN A 34 -0.04 -21.52 -15.82
N ILE A 35 0.03 -22.56 -15.01
CA ILE A 35 0.22 -22.42 -13.57
C ILE A 35 1.55 -21.74 -13.19
N ILE A 36 2.56 -21.84 -14.06
CA ILE A 36 3.86 -21.20 -13.84
C ILE A 36 3.72 -19.69 -14.02
N ASP A 37 3.05 -19.22 -15.06
CA ASP A 37 2.84 -17.81 -15.32
C ASP A 37 1.94 -17.18 -14.25
N PHE A 38 0.87 -17.88 -13.85
CA PHE A 38 0.04 -17.45 -12.72
C PHE A 38 0.83 -17.41 -11.42
N GLY A 39 1.61 -18.46 -11.14
CA GLY A 39 2.47 -18.51 -9.96
C GLY A 39 3.50 -17.38 -9.97
N ALA A 40 4.15 -17.10 -11.11
CA ALA A 40 5.09 -16.00 -11.26
C ALA A 40 4.45 -14.64 -10.95
N TYR A 41 3.21 -14.41 -11.41
CA TYR A 41 2.45 -13.22 -11.05
C TYR A 41 2.22 -13.10 -9.54
N VAL A 42 1.76 -14.15 -8.88
CA VAL A 42 1.41 -14.13 -7.46
C VAL A 42 2.63 -13.95 -6.56
N VAL A 43 3.76 -14.63 -6.88
CA VAL A 43 4.98 -14.58 -6.04
C VAL A 43 5.99 -13.52 -6.47
N MET A 44 5.62 -12.64 -7.40
CA MET A 44 6.52 -11.59 -7.90
C MET A 44 6.99 -10.68 -6.77
N PHE A 45 8.24 -10.80 -6.36
CA PHE A 45 8.78 -10.19 -5.15
C PHE A 45 8.68 -8.65 -5.07
N PRO A 46 8.73 -7.85 -6.16
CA PRO A 46 8.66 -6.40 -6.05
C PRO A 46 7.32 -5.88 -5.51
N GLN A 47 6.27 -6.70 -5.56
CA GLN A 47 4.92 -6.32 -5.11
C GLN A 47 4.51 -6.95 -3.76
N LEU A 48 5.27 -7.94 -3.23
CA LEU A 48 4.82 -8.78 -2.11
C LEU A 48 4.76 -8.11 -0.74
N ILE A 49 5.62 -7.13 -0.44
CA ILE A 49 5.77 -6.62 0.93
C ILE A 49 5.13 -5.25 1.13
N ALA A 50 5.48 -4.27 0.30
CA ALA A 50 4.99 -2.90 0.40
C ALA A 50 4.94 -2.22 -0.98
N GLY A 51 4.98 -3.01 -2.05
CA GLY A 51 4.81 -2.56 -3.42
C GLY A 51 3.37 -2.13 -3.71
N PRO A 52 3.10 -1.62 -4.90
CA PRO A 52 1.72 -1.38 -5.34
C PRO A 52 0.95 -2.70 -5.46
N ILE A 53 -0.36 -2.67 -5.20
CA ILE A 53 -1.24 -3.81 -5.50
C ILE A 53 -1.44 -3.85 -7.01
N VAL A 54 -0.79 -4.81 -7.66
CA VAL A 54 -0.80 -4.99 -9.12
C VAL A 54 -1.87 -6.01 -9.48
N LYS A 55 -2.78 -5.68 -10.39
CA LYS A 55 -3.79 -6.60 -10.89
C LYS A 55 -3.21 -7.45 -12.02
N TYR A 56 -3.75 -8.65 -12.21
CA TYR A 56 -3.28 -9.54 -13.28
C TYR A 56 -3.36 -8.88 -14.67
N ARG A 57 -4.44 -8.13 -14.94
CA ARG A 57 -4.63 -7.40 -16.21
C ARG A 57 -3.55 -6.35 -16.50
N ASP A 58 -2.90 -5.82 -15.46
CA ASP A 58 -1.86 -4.78 -15.59
C ASP A 58 -0.51 -5.39 -16.06
N VAL A 59 -0.34 -6.71 -15.91
CA VAL A 59 0.91 -7.42 -16.20
C VAL A 59 0.76 -8.59 -17.18
N SER A 60 -0.45 -9.06 -17.44
CA SER A 60 -0.72 -10.25 -18.26
C SER A 60 -0.03 -10.22 -19.61
N ASP A 61 -0.09 -9.11 -20.33
CA ASP A 61 0.53 -8.97 -21.66
C ASP A 61 2.06 -9.11 -21.61
N ARG A 62 2.67 -8.69 -20.50
CA ARG A 62 4.13 -8.76 -20.31
C ARG A 62 4.58 -10.15 -19.86
N LEU A 63 3.78 -10.85 -19.08
CA LEU A 63 4.07 -12.24 -18.67
C LEU A 63 4.21 -13.17 -19.89
N HIS A 64 3.36 -12.98 -20.92
CA HIS A 64 3.38 -13.82 -22.13
C HIS A 64 4.37 -13.38 -23.21
N VAL A 65 4.86 -12.13 -23.18
CA VAL A 65 5.68 -11.55 -24.24
C VAL A 65 7.16 -11.47 -23.86
N TYR A 66 7.58 -12.12 -22.78
CA TYR A 66 8.99 -12.09 -22.38
C TYR A 66 9.89 -12.76 -23.45
N LYS A 67 10.45 -11.95 -24.35
CA LYS A 67 11.35 -12.39 -25.43
C LYS A 67 12.84 -12.26 -25.06
N GLY A 68 13.18 -12.26 -23.78
CA GLY A 68 14.56 -12.30 -23.31
C GLY A 68 15.44 -11.09 -23.71
N ARG A 69 14.89 -10.00 -24.21
CA ARG A 69 15.65 -8.79 -24.54
C ARG A 69 15.60 -7.82 -23.37
N TYR A 70 16.72 -7.70 -22.69
CA TYR A 70 16.93 -6.65 -21.70
C TYR A 70 16.86 -5.28 -22.39
N ASN A 71 15.97 -4.42 -21.91
CA ASN A 71 15.91 -3.03 -22.34
C ASN A 71 16.74 -2.20 -21.35
N LEU A 72 17.97 -1.83 -21.76
CA LEU A 72 18.89 -1.05 -20.93
C LEU A 72 18.25 0.25 -20.42
N LYS A 73 17.43 0.91 -21.23
CA LYS A 73 16.73 2.13 -20.82
C LYS A 73 15.73 1.85 -19.69
N GLN A 74 14.98 0.75 -19.75
CA GLN A 74 14.07 0.36 -18.66
C GLN A 74 14.83 0.00 -17.38
N ILE A 75 15.98 -0.64 -17.51
CA ILE A 75 16.84 -0.95 -16.36
C ILE A 75 17.36 0.34 -15.73
N GLU A 76 17.86 1.29 -16.52
CA GLU A 76 18.33 2.61 -16.05
C GLU A 76 17.22 3.39 -15.32
N GLU A 77 16.04 3.49 -15.94
CA GLU A 77 14.88 4.14 -15.32
C GLU A 77 14.44 3.42 -14.04
N GLY A 78 14.45 2.09 -14.03
CA GLY A 78 14.11 1.27 -12.87
C GLY A 78 15.11 1.44 -11.72
N MET A 79 16.42 1.46 -12.02
CA MET A 79 17.49 1.73 -11.06
C MET A 79 17.35 3.15 -10.47
N THR A 80 17.04 4.13 -11.30
CA THR A 80 16.81 5.51 -10.87
C THR A 80 15.66 5.58 -9.89
N LEU A 81 14.50 4.96 -10.21
CA LEU A 81 13.35 4.90 -9.30
C LEU A 81 13.70 4.18 -7.99
N PHE A 82 14.40 3.05 -8.07
CA PHE A 82 14.84 2.29 -6.90
C PHE A 82 15.73 3.15 -5.99
N THR A 83 16.73 3.82 -6.56
CA THR A 83 17.66 4.67 -5.82
C THR A 83 16.95 5.84 -5.14
N PHE A 84 16.03 6.52 -5.83
CA PHE A 84 15.22 7.57 -5.20
C PHE A 84 14.29 7.03 -4.10
N GLY A 85 13.71 5.84 -4.29
CA GLY A 85 12.93 5.17 -3.25
C GLY A 85 13.76 4.84 -2.01
N LEU A 86 14.96 4.30 -2.22
CA LEU A 86 15.91 3.99 -1.14
C LEU A 86 16.36 5.27 -0.43
N ALA A 87 16.65 6.33 -1.17
CA ALA A 87 17.02 7.63 -0.59
C ALA A 87 15.88 8.20 0.28
N LYS A 88 14.62 8.12 -0.16
CA LYS A 88 13.47 8.50 0.68
C LYS A 88 13.42 7.71 1.97
N LYS A 89 13.64 6.38 1.91
CA LYS A 89 13.63 5.52 3.09
C LYS A 89 14.77 5.87 4.04
N VAL A 90 16.01 5.85 3.56
CA VAL A 90 17.20 5.94 4.42
C VAL A 90 17.51 7.39 4.85
N LEU A 91 17.40 8.36 3.94
CA LEU A 91 17.79 9.73 4.24
C LEU A 91 16.66 10.57 4.85
N LEU A 92 15.38 10.25 4.52
CA LEU A 92 14.26 11.05 5.00
C LEU A 92 13.47 10.30 6.08
N ALA A 93 12.94 9.10 5.77
CA ALA A 93 12.06 8.40 6.69
C ALA A 93 12.78 8.00 7.99
N ASP A 94 13.96 7.41 7.90
CA ASP A 94 14.72 6.95 9.08
C ASP A 94 15.20 8.13 9.93
N ALA A 95 15.62 9.23 9.30
CA ALA A 95 16.06 10.44 10.02
C ALA A 95 14.88 11.12 10.78
N VAL A 96 13.72 11.24 10.10
CA VAL A 96 12.52 11.84 10.72
C VAL A 96 11.90 10.87 11.75
N GLY A 97 12.03 9.56 11.52
CA GLY A 97 11.62 8.53 12.47
C GLY A 97 12.43 8.55 13.75
N ALA A 98 13.73 8.78 13.67
CA ALA A 98 14.56 8.97 14.85
C ALA A 98 14.08 10.18 15.68
N LEU A 99 13.77 11.31 15.03
CA LEU A 99 13.22 12.49 15.72
C LEU A 99 11.89 12.18 16.43
N TRP A 100 10.98 11.42 15.79
CA TRP A 100 9.74 10.95 16.44
C TRP A 100 10.05 10.12 17.69
N THR A 101 10.97 9.16 17.57
CA THR A 101 11.37 8.27 18.66
C THR A 101 11.99 9.04 19.83
N ASP A 102 12.81 10.05 19.54
CA ASP A 102 13.46 10.90 20.56
C ASP A 102 12.43 11.75 21.33
N ILE A 103 11.38 12.24 20.65
CA ILE A 103 10.36 13.09 21.27
C ILE A 103 9.32 12.28 22.06
N ILE A 104 8.81 11.19 21.49
CA ILE A 104 7.66 10.45 22.02
C ILE A 104 8.09 9.20 22.81
N GLY A 105 9.26 8.63 22.49
CA GLY A 105 9.76 7.37 23.03
C GLY A 105 9.46 6.16 22.16
N VAL A 106 10.06 5.03 22.49
CA VAL A 106 9.99 3.79 21.71
C VAL A 106 8.71 3.02 22.07
N ALA A 107 7.90 2.65 21.08
CA ALA A 107 6.67 1.88 21.25
C ALA A 107 6.90 0.37 21.53
N ASP A 108 8.14 -0.12 21.55
CA ASP A 108 8.47 -1.55 21.59
C ASP A 108 8.63 -2.15 22.99
N SER A 109 8.27 -1.42 24.06
CA SER A 109 8.20 -1.99 25.40
C SER A 109 6.73 -2.31 25.74
N PRO A 110 6.40 -3.47 26.34
CA PRO A 110 5.07 -3.77 26.85
C PRO A 110 4.57 -2.76 27.91
N SER A 111 5.46 -1.97 28.46
CA SER A 111 5.18 -0.72 29.16
C SER A 111 5.52 0.43 28.23
N VAL A 112 4.57 0.89 27.42
CA VAL A 112 4.70 2.14 26.67
C VAL A 112 4.93 3.24 27.70
N SER A 113 6.18 3.53 27.98
CA SER A 113 6.54 4.65 28.80
C SER A 113 6.38 5.90 27.92
N PHE A 114 5.24 6.56 28.00
CA PHE A 114 5.05 7.92 27.49
C PHE A 114 5.85 8.96 28.30
N VAL A 115 7.02 8.56 28.82
CA VAL A 115 7.86 9.42 29.67
C VAL A 115 8.31 10.65 28.87
N GLY A 116 8.57 10.49 27.59
CA GLY A 116 8.86 11.60 26.70
C GLY A 116 7.67 12.56 26.57
N LEU A 117 6.46 12.04 26.41
CA LEU A 117 5.24 12.82 26.24
C LEU A 117 4.86 13.61 27.53
N ALA A 118 5.05 13.00 28.71
CA ALA A 118 4.72 13.62 29.98
C ALA A 118 5.52 14.88 30.28
N ASN A 119 6.74 14.99 29.74
CA ASN A 119 7.65 16.11 29.92
C ASN A 119 7.79 17.02 28.70
N ALA A 120 7.15 16.68 27.57
CA ALA A 120 7.25 17.42 26.34
C ALA A 120 6.34 18.67 26.36
N SER A 121 6.89 19.79 25.88
CA SER A 121 6.07 20.99 25.64
C SER A 121 5.12 20.76 24.45
N THR A 122 3.97 21.46 24.46
CA THR A 122 2.99 21.35 23.36
C THR A 122 3.59 21.53 21.97
N PRO A 123 4.50 22.51 21.68
CA PRO A 123 5.15 22.61 20.38
C PRO A 123 5.98 21.39 20.03
N LEU A 124 6.66 20.78 21.02
CA LEU A 124 7.48 19.60 20.80
C LEU A 124 6.63 18.37 20.44
N VAL A 125 5.46 18.21 21.07
CA VAL A 125 4.50 17.15 20.72
C VAL A 125 4.00 17.32 19.28
N TRP A 126 3.64 18.54 18.86
CA TRP A 126 3.26 18.82 17.48
C TRP A 126 4.37 18.53 16.48
N LEU A 127 5.62 18.87 16.82
CA LEU A 127 6.78 18.51 16.01
C LEU A 127 6.91 16.99 15.85
N GLY A 128 6.69 16.22 16.93
CA GLY A 128 6.66 14.76 16.89
C GLY A 128 5.57 14.22 15.97
N VAL A 129 4.34 14.76 16.04
CA VAL A 129 3.22 14.34 15.17
C VAL A 129 3.53 14.62 13.69
N ILE A 130 4.11 15.78 13.38
CA ILE A 130 4.55 16.12 12.01
C ILE A 130 5.66 15.17 11.56
N ALA A 131 6.65 14.91 12.42
CA ALA A 131 7.72 13.97 12.15
C ALA A 131 7.19 12.57 11.81
N TYR A 132 6.28 12.03 12.63
CA TYR A 132 5.65 10.73 12.38
C TYR A 132 4.88 10.70 11.05
N SER A 133 4.11 11.75 10.75
CA SER A 133 3.36 11.85 9.50
C SER A 133 4.28 11.83 8.28
N LEU A 134 5.40 12.56 8.34
CA LEU A 134 6.40 12.58 7.28
C LEU A 134 7.14 11.23 7.18
N GLN A 135 7.51 10.63 8.32
CA GLN A 135 8.10 9.30 8.36
C GLN A 135 7.22 8.28 7.64
N LEU A 136 5.94 8.20 8.01
CA LEU A 136 5.00 7.27 7.41
C LEU A 136 4.91 7.44 5.88
N TYR A 137 4.87 8.68 5.42
CA TYR A 137 4.82 8.97 3.99
C TYR A 137 6.12 8.61 3.26
N PHE A 138 7.26 9.04 3.76
CA PHE A 138 8.54 8.78 3.09
C PHE A 138 8.91 7.30 3.13
N ASP A 139 8.63 6.62 4.23
CA ASP A 139 8.86 5.19 4.37
C ASP A 139 8.03 4.39 3.35
N PHE A 140 6.72 4.56 3.37
CA PHE A 140 5.84 3.79 2.51
C PHE A 140 5.95 4.20 1.02
N SER A 141 6.06 5.50 0.72
CA SER A 141 6.28 5.95 -0.66
C SER A 141 7.64 5.52 -1.21
N GLY A 142 8.66 5.46 -0.36
CA GLY A 142 10.00 4.96 -0.69
C GLY A 142 9.96 3.47 -1.04
N TYR A 143 9.34 2.66 -0.19
CA TYR A 143 9.15 1.23 -0.46
C TYR A 143 8.37 0.98 -1.75
N SER A 144 7.27 1.68 -1.93
CA SER A 144 6.46 1.56 -3.15
C SER A 144 7.25 1.94 -4.40
N MET A 145 8.06 3.00 -4.33
CA MET A 145 8.92 3.44 -5.44
C MET A 145 10.03 2.43 -5.74
N MET A 146 10.63 1.81 -4.71
CA MET A 146 11.58 0.71 -4.91
C MET A 146 10.92 -0.48 -5.61
N GLY A 147 9.70 -0.87 -5.20
CA GLY A 147 8.93 -1.92 -5.85
C GLY A 147 8.62 -1.63 -7.32
N ILE A 148 8.21 -0.40 -7.64
CA ILE A 148 7.98 0.05 -9.02
C ILE A 148 9.28 0.00 -9.82
N GLY A 149 10.39 0.47 -9.23
CA GLY A 149 11.71 0.43 -9.86
C GLY A 149 12.17 -0.99 -10.18
N MET A 150 12.03 -1.91 -9.24
CA MET A 150 12.33 -3.33 -9.46
C MET A 150 11.45 -3.95 -10.54
N GLY A 151 10.13 -3.67 -10.52
CA GLY A 151 9.21 -4.11 -11.56
C GLY A 151 9.65 -3.60 -12.93
N LYS A 152 10.05 -2.33 -13.03
CA LYS A 152 10.51 -1.73 -14.28
C LYS A 152 11.80 -2.36 -14.81
N MET A 153 12.76 -2.66 -13.92
CA MET A 153 13.97 -3.41 -14.31
C MET A 153 13.66 -4.80 -14.88
N LEU A 154 12.58 -5.43 -14.40
CA LEU A 154 12.08 -6.71 -14.90
C LEU A 154 11.20 -6.58 -16.15
N GLY A 155 10.96 -5.36 -16.65
CA GLY A 155 10.15 -5.11 -17.85
C GLY A 155 8.65 -4.89 -17.57
N PHE A 156 8.24 -4.74 -16.31
CA PHE A 156 6.85 -4.46 -15.92
C PHE A 156 6.66 -2.97 -15.60
N ASP A 157 5.53 -2.43 -15.98
CA ASP A 157 5.11 -1.08 -15.63
C ASP A 157 4.06 -1.14 -14.50
N PHE A 158 4.51 -1.06 -13.25
CA PHE A 158 3.62 -1.09 -12.09
C PHE A 158 2.93 0.27 -11.88
N PRO A 159 1.69 0.27 -11.39
CA PRO A 159 0.96 1.50 -11.14
C PRO A 159 1.58 2.31 -10.00
N GLN A 160 1.49 3.64 -10.11
CA GLN A 160 1.90 4.57 -9.06
C GLN A 160 1.01 4.41 -7.82
N ASN A 161 1.63 4.46 -6.64
CA ASN A 161 0.93 4.27 -5.37
C ASN A 161 0.75 5.56 -4.55
N PHE A 162 1.56 6.58 -4.79
CA PHE A 162 1.52 7.87 -4.09
C PHE A 162 1.67 9.04 -5.05
N ASN A 163 0.89 10.12 -4.83
CA ASN A 163 0.97 11.35 -5.61
C ASN A 163 0.82 12.57 -4.69
N TYR A 164 1.88 12.90 -3.94
CA TYR A 164 1.94 14.07 -3.03
C TYR A 164 0.68 14.22 -2.15
N PRO A 165 0.35 13.26 -1.28
CA PRO A 165 -0.92 13.26 -0.57
C PRO A 165 -1.12 14.44 0.38
N TYR A 166 -0.06 14.99 0.95
CA TYR A 166 -0.16 16.08 1.94
C TYR A 166 -0.43 17.48 1.36
N ILE A 167 -0.47 17.62 0.03
CA ILE A 167 -0.94 18.86 -0.60
C ILE A 167 -2.45 18.85 -0.89
N SER A 168 -3.17 17.80 -0.46
CA SER A 168 -4.59 17.64 -0.73
C SER A 168 -5.43 18.70 -0.02
N ALA A 169 -6.39 19.28 -0.72
CA ALA A 169 -7.33 20.26 -0.18
C ALA A 169 -8.56 19.60 0.50
N SER A 170 -8.73 18.29 0.39
CA SER A 170 -9.83 17.53 1.00
C SER A 170 -9.41 16.10 1.33
N ILE A 171 -10.14 15.46 2.27
CA ILE A 171 -9.95 14.04 2.63
C ILE A 171 -10.17 13.14 1.40
N THR A 172 -11.17 13.44 0.57
CA THR A 172 -11.42 12.70 -0.67
C THR A 172 -10.23 12.78 -1.63
N GLU A 173 -9.61 13.94 -1.75
CA GLU A 173 -8.41 14.11 -2.56
C GLU A 173 -7.21 13.39 -1.95
N PHE A 174 -7.06 13.44 -0.63
CA PHE A 174 -6.01 12.72 0.10
C PHE A 174 -6.04 11.23 -0.26
N TRP A 175 -7.17 10.54 -0.15
CA TRP A 175 -7.30 9.13 -0.48
C TRP A 175 -7.11 8.81 -1.96
N ARG A 176 -7.26 9.78 -2.85
CA ARG A 176 -6.92 9.64 -4.28
C ARG A 176 -5.43 9.75 -4.56
N ARG A 177 -4.64 10.21 -3.58
CA ARG A 177 -3.20 10.44 -3.68
C ARG A 177 -2.38 9.53 -2.76
N TRP A 178 -3.01 8.98 -1.72
CA TRP A 178 -2.43 8.06 -0.75
C TRP A 178 -2.83 6.62 -1.08
N HIS A 179 -1.83 5.71 -1.13
CA HIS A 179 -2.04 4.27 -1.36
C HIS A 179 -3.06 4.00 -2.48
N MET A 180 -2.81 4.63 -3.64
CA MET A 180 -3.76 4.72 -4.76
C MET A 180 -4.20 3.34 -5.25
N THR A 181 -3.31 2.34 -5.20
CA THR A 181 -3.60 0.98 -5.67
C THR A 181 -4.57 0.26 -4.73
N LEU A 182 -4.45 0.44 -3.41
CA LEU A 182 -5.40 -0.10 -2.43
C LEU A 182 -6.77 0.59 -2.55
N SER A 183 -6.78 1.92 -2.58
CA SER A 183 -8.01 2.71 -2.75
C SER A 183 -8.71 2.37 -4.07
N GLY A 184 -7.95 2.18 -5.14
CA GLY A 184 -8.45 1.73 -6.44
C GLY A 184 -9.04 0.32 -6.40
N TRP A 185 -8.38 -0.60 -5.66
CA TRP A 185 -8.86 -1.95 -5.47
C TRP A 185 -10.21 -1.98 -4.73
N PHE A 186 -10.30 -1.36 -3.55
CA PHE A 186 -11.56 -1.29 -2.80
C PHE A 186 -12.67 -0.59 -3.56
N ARG A 187 -12.34 0.48 -4.31
CA ARG A 187 -13.31 1.16 -5.16
C ARG A 187 -13.90 0.22 -6.21
N GLU A 188 -13.08 -0.56 -6.90
CA GLU A 188 -13.50 -1.38 -8.04
C GLU A 188 -14.16 -2.68 -7.63
N TYR A 189 -13.65 -3.33 -6.57
CA TYR A 189 -14.12 -4.66 -6.17
C TYR A 189 -15.12 -4.65 -5.01
N VAL A 190 -15.26 -3.54 -4.28
CA VAL A 190 -16.18 -3.42 -3.15
C VAL A 190 -17.17 -2.28 -3.35
N TYR A 191 -16.69 -1.04 -3.46
CA TYR A 191 -17.55 0.14 -3.46
C TYR A 191 -18.50 0.21 -4.66
N ILE A 192 -17.99 0.00 -5.87
CA ILE A 192 -18.81 0.03 -7.11
C ILE A 192 -19.83 -1.12 -7.13
N PRO A 193 -19.49 -2.38 -6.84
CA PRO A 193 -20.44 -3.48 -6.77
C PRO A 193 -21.56 -3.28 -5.75
N LEU A 194 -21.27 -2.63 -4.61
CA LEU A 194 -22.30 -2.28 -3.62
C LEU A 194 -23.26 -1.16 -4.07
N GLY A 195 -23.01 -0.57 -5.25
CA GLY A 195 -23.84 0.48 -5.87
C GLY A 195 -23.18 1.85 -5.90
N GLY A 196 -21.98 2.01 -5.32
CA GLY A 196 -21.23 3.28 -5.33
C GLY A 196 -22.05 4.43 -4.74
N ASN A 197 -22.05 5.57 -5.43
CA ASN A 197 -22.81 6.78 -5.07
C ASN A 197 -24.15 6.90 -5.84
N ARG A 198 -24.54 5.89 -6.65
CA ARG A 198 -25.70 5.97 -7.56
C ARG A 198 -27.05 5.76 -6.87
N LYS A 199 -27.06 5.20 -5.66
CA LYS A 199 -28.29 4.81 -4.92
C LYS A 199 -28.63 5.76 -3.76
N GLY A 200 -28.21 7.02 -3.84
CA GLY A 200 -28.47 8.05 -2.84
C GLY A 200 -27.49 8.04 -1.65
N LEU A 201 -27.55 9.11 -0.84
CA LEU A 201 -26.58 9.41 0.20
C LEU A 201 -26.48 8.31 1.29
N ARG A 202 -27.62 7.78 1.76
CA ARG A 202 -27.62 6.72 2.79
C ARG A 202 -26.86 5.47 2.33
N ARG A 203 -27.07 5.07 1.07
CA ARG A 203 -26.36 3.91 0.50
C ARG A 203 -24.88 4.21 0.29
N GLN A 204 -24.55 5.42 -0.11
CA GLN A 204 -23.16 5.86 -0.26
C GLN A 204 -22.41 5.79 1.09
N ILE A 205 -23.02 6.32 2.17
CA ILE A 205 -22.45 6.24 3.53
C ILE A 205 -22.24 4.79 3.94
N PHE A 206 -23.23 3.92 3.75
CA PHE A 206 -23.09 2.50 4.05
C PHE A 206 -21.95 1.85 3.25
N ASN A 207 -21.82 2.16 1.95
CA ASN A 207 -20.76 1.60 1.12
C ASN A 207 -19.38 2.07 1.56
N LEU A 208 -19.23 3.33 1.96
CA LEU A 208 -17.99 3.86 2.53
C LEU A 208 -17.66 3.18 3.85
N PHE A 209 -18.65 3.07 4.75
CA PHE A 209 -18.48 2.35 6.03
C PHE A 209 -17.97 0.91 5.82
N VAL A 210 -18.52 0.18 4.86
CA VAL A 210 -18.06 -1.19 4.53
C VAL A 210 -16.60 -1.17 4.05
N VAL A 211 -16.22 -0.22 3.20
CA VAL A 211 -14.85 -0.10 2.69
C VAL A 211 -13.87 0.22 3.83
N GLU A 212 -14.19 1.17 4.69
CA GLU A 212 -13.32 1.58 5.81
C GLU A 212 -13.19 0.45 6.85
N LEU A 213 -14.29 -0.23 7.17
CA LEU A 213 -14.26 -1.39 8.06
C LEU A 213 -13.38 -2.52 7.52
N LEU A 214 -13.53 -2.87 6.23
CA LEU A 214 -12.70 -3.89 5.59
C LEU A 214 -11.23 -3.46 5.52
N THR A 215 -10.96 -2.19 5.27
CA THR A 215 -9.60 -1.63 5.30
C THR A 215 -8.99 -1.74 6.70
N GLY A 216 -9.76 -1.43 7.74
CA GLY A 216 -9.33 -1.59 9.13
C GLY A 216 -9.00 -3.05 9.47
N ILE A 217 -9.88 -3.99 9.15
CA ILE A 217 -9.65 -5.44 9.36
C ILE A 217 -8.42 -5.93 8.60
N TRP A 218 -8.20 -5.43 7.39
CA TRP A 218 -7.03 -5.79 6.60
C TRP A 218 -5.70 -5.30 7.22
N HIS A 219 -5.68 -4.11 7.84
CA HIS A 219 -4.49 -3.59 8.52
C HIS A 219 -4.08 -4.44 9.73
N GLY A 220 -5.02 -5.17 10.33
CA GLY A 220 -4.74 -6.11 11.41
C GLY A 220 -6.00 -6.54 12.15
N ALA A 221 -5.99 -7.76 12.69
CA ALA A 221 -7.10 -8.31 13.47
C ALA A 221 -7.12 -7.80 14.94
N ASN A 222 -6.52 -6.63 15.21
CA ASN A 222 -6.51 -6.02 16.53
C ASN A 222 -7.61 -4.95 16.64
N TRP A 223 -8.18 -4.80 17.80
CA TRP A 223 -9.22 -3.80 18.09
C TRP A 223 -8.86 -2.38 17.68
N ASN A 224 -7.60 -2.00 17.80
CA ASN A 224 -7.10 -0.68 17.38
C ASN A 224 -7.39 -0.40 15.89
N PHE A 225 -7.18 -1.39 15.02
CA PHE A 225 -7.43 -1.24 13.58
C PHE A 225 -8.92 -1.27 13.23
N ILE A 226 -9.71 -2.08 13.97
CA ILE A 226 -11.16 -2.11 13.81
C ILE A 226 -11.75 -0.74 14.23
N CYS A 227 -11.35 -0.22 15.39
CA CYS A 227 -11.78 1.11 15.86
C CYS A 227 -11.33 2.22 14.89
N TRP A 228 -10.12 2.10 14.33
CA TRP A 228 -9.63 3.03 13.32
C TRP A 228 -10.52 3.02 12.07
N GLY A 229 -10.86 1.83 11.54
CA GLY A 229 -11.78 1.70 10.39
C GLY A 229 -13.21 2.16 10.68
N LEU A 230 -13.66 2.13 11.95
CA LEU A 230 -14.97 2.65 12.37
C LEU A 230 -14.97 4.18 12.56
N TYR A 231 -13.82 4.78 12.85
CA TYR A 231 -13.66 6.22 13.07
C TYR A 231 -13.70 7.02 11.76
N TYR A 232 -13.21 6.45 10.66
CA TYR A 232 -13.22 7.07 9.33
C TYR A 232 -14.53 6.85 8.58
#